data_73df6ce6d94359cf93b8487967dad31e
#
_entry.id   73df6ce6d94359cf93b8487967dad31e
#
_cell.length_a   1.000
_cell.length_b   1.000
_cell.length_c   1.000
_cell.angle_alpha   90.00
_cell.angle_beta   90.00
_cell.angle_gamma   90.00
#
_symmetry.space_group_name_H-M   'P 1'
#
loop_
_entity.id
_entity.type
_entity.pdbx_description
1 polymer ?
#
loop_
_entity_poly.entity_id
_entity_poly.type
_entity_poly.pdbx_seq_one_letter_code
_entity_poly.pdbx_strand_id
1 'polypeptide(L)' 'KADSKRMLEAYIHFCLSKHSREREIKFAKSSIDFSNELTHNRTATQMDAELCYNAVLSTIHIIKVIYKYNN' A
#
# COMPACT_ATOMS: atom_id res chain seq x y z
N LYS A 1 15.52 14.37 3.12
CA LYS A 1 15.69 12.92 3.16
C LYS A 1 14.45 12.21 2.66
N ALA A 2 14.62 11.28 1.76
CA ALA A 2 13.48 10.54 1.19
C ALA A 2 12.81 9.69 2.25
N ASP A 3 11.48 9.80 2.31
CA ASP A 3 10.65 9.00 3.18
C ASP A 3 10.11 7.84 2.36
N SER A 4 10.42 6.60 2.75
CA SER A 4 9.99 5.41 2.04
C SER A 4 8.47 5.36 1.85
N LYS A 5 7.74 5.77 2.88
CA LYS A 5 6.29 5.80 2.82
C LYS A 5 5.80 6.75 1.73
N ARG A 6 6.37 7.96 1.66
CA ARG A 6 5.99 8.95 0.65
C ARG A 6 6.35 8.49 -0.75
N MET A 7 7.50 7.86 -0.89
CA MET A 7 7.93 7.34 -2.20
C MET A 7 6.99 6.25 -2.68
N LEU A 8 6.60 5.36 -1.79
CA LEU A 8 5.69 4.28 -2.12
C LEU A 8 4.30 4.81 -2.47
N GLU A 9 3.80 5.78 -1.69
CA GLU A 9 2.51 6.40 -1.97
C GLU A 9 2.52 7.11 -3.32
N ALA A 10 3.60 7.82 -3.64
CA ALA A 10 3.74 8.50 -4.92
C ALA A 10 3.75 7.51 -6.08
N TYR A 11 4.46 6.40 -5.90
CA TYR A 11 4.52 5.35 -6.91
C TYR A 11 3.14 4.75 -7.16
N ILE A 12 2.44 4.41 -6.08
CA ILE A 12 1.09 3.85 -6.18
C ILE A 12 0.14 4.83 -6.88
N HIS A 13 0.21 6.08 -6.49
CA HIS A 13 -0.63 7.10 -7.12
C HIS A 13 -0.33 7.21 -8.61
N PHE A 14 0.94 7.26 -8.96
CA PHE A 14 1.36 7.34 -10.35
C PHE A 14 0.86 6.14 -11.15
N CYS A 15 1.03 4.94 -10.60
CA CYS A 15 0.62 3.72 -11.28
C CYS A 15 -0.88 3.62 -11.50
N LEU A 16 -1.65 3.98 -10.48
CA LEU A 16 -3.10 3.77 -10.51
C LEU A 16 -3.87 4.94 -11.12
N SER A 17 -3.35 6.16 -11.04
CA SER A 17 -4.04 7.33 -11.60
C SER A 17 -4.18 7.25 -13.11
N LYS A 18 -3.25 6.58 -13.79
CA LYS A 18 -3.32 6.36 -15.22
C LYS A 18 -4.60 5.64 -15.65
N HIS A 19 -5.17 4.88 -14.74
CA HIS A 19 -6.32 4.02 -15.04
C HIS A 19 -7.59 4.52 -14.36
N SER A 20 -7.55 5.73 -13.79
CA SER A 20 -8.70 6.33 -13.10
C SER A 20 -9.22 5.43 -11.97
N ARG A 21 -8.31 4.85 -11.22
CA ARG A 21 -8.63 3.91 -10.13
C ARG A 21 -8.52 4.58 -8.77
N GLU A 22 -9.35 5.59 -8.53
CA GLU A 22 -9.27 6.36 -7.29
C GLU A 22 -9.60 5.56 -6.04
N ARG A 23 -10.55 4.63 -6.12
CA ARG A 23 -10.89 3.78 -4.97
C ARG A 23 -9.72 2.90 -4.59
N GLU A 24 -9.05 2.36 -5.59
CA GLU A 24 -7.89 1.49 -5.39
C GLU A 24 -6.71 2.28 -4.83
N ILE A 25 -6.55 3.53 -5.27
CA ILE A 25 -5.53 4.41 -4.73
C ILE A 25 -5.79 4.66 -3.24
N LYS A 26 -7.04 4.94 -2.87
CA LYS A 26 -7.42 5.16 -1.48
C LYS A 26 -7.14 3.94 -0.62
N PHE A 27 -7.49 2.77 -1.13
CA PHE A 27 -7.23 1.51 -0.42
C PHE A 27 -5.73 1.32 -0.20
N ALA A 28 -4.95 1.52 -1.25
CA ALA A 28 -3.50 1.34 -1.18
C ALA A 28 -2.87 2.30 -0.16
N LYS A 29 -3.28 3.56 -0.19
CA LYS A 29 -2.77 4.55 0.76
C LYS A 29 -3.17 4.20 2.19
N SER A 30 -4.42 3.76 2.40
CA SER A 30 -4.87 3.34 3.73
C SER A 30 -4.09 2.14 4.23
N SER A 31 -3.78 1.20 3.34
CA SER A 31 -3.00 0.02 3.70
C SER A 31 -1.59 0.40 4.13
N ILE A 32 -0.99 1.35 3.43
CA ILE A 32 0.35 1.84 3.77
C ILE A 32 0.33 2.55 5.12
N ASP A 33 -0.68 3.39 5.36
CA ASP A 33 -0.82 4.08 6.64
C ASP A 33 -1.01 3.09 7.78
N PHE A 34 -1.85 2.10 7.59
CA PHE A 34 -2.09 1.05 8.57
C PHE A 34 -0.79 0.31 8.88
N SER A 35 -0.06 -0.10 7.85
CA SER A 35 1.21 -0.81 8.01
C SER A 35 2.23 0.05 8.75
N ASN A 36 2.27 1.34 8.41
CA ASN A 36 3.20 2.27 9.03
C ASN A 36 2.90 2.43 10.53
N GLU A 37 1.63 2.53 10.89
CA GLU A 37 1.23 2.61 12.29
C GLU A 37 1.62 1.37 13.07
N LEU A 38 1.40 0.19 12.47
CA LEU A 38 1.75 -1.07 13.12
C LEU A 38 3.25 -1.18 13.38
N THR A 39 4.06 -0.78 12.40
CA THR A 39 5.52 -0.93 12.52
C THR A 39 6.14 0.10 13.46
N HIS A 40 5.47 1.22 13.70
CA HIS A 40 5.96 2.24 14.62
C HIS A 40 5.41 2.11 16.03
N ASN A 41 4.59 1.11 16.27
CA ASN A 41 4.05 0.85 17.60
C ASN A 41 5.09 0.10 18.42
N ARG A 42 5.40 0.64 19.60
CA ARG A 42 6.39 0.01 20.49
C ARG A 42 5.97 -1.36 20.99
N THR A 43 4.66 -1.60 21.03
CA THR A 43 4.13 -2.86 21.52
C THR A 43 3.69 -3.78 20.38
N ALA A 44 4.28 -3.59 19.20
CA ALA A 44 3.95 -4.40 18.03
C ALA A 44 4.18 -5.88 18.35
N THR A 45 3.21 -6.69 17.96
CA THR A 45 3.21 -8.13 18.20
C THR A 45 3.43 -8.90 16.92
N GLN A 46 3.53 -10.23 17.04
CA GLN A 46 3.59 -11.10 15.88
C GLN A 46 2.34 -10.92 15.01
N MET A 47 1.17 -10.75 15.65
CA MET A 47 -0.07 -10.52 14.91
C MET A 47 0.00 -9.22 14.11
N ASP A 48 0.55 -8.17 14.70
CA ASP A 48 0.71 -6.89 13.99
C ASP A 48 1.60 -7.04 12.76
N ALA A 49 2.66 -7.82 12.88
CA ALA A 49 3.57 -8.08 11.76
C ALA A 49 2.86 -8.80 10.63
N GLU A 50 2.02 -9.77 10.96
CA GLU A 50 1.26 -10.50 9.95
C GLU A 50 0.20 -9.63 9.30
N LEU A 51 -0.46 -8.77 10.06
CA LEU A 51 -1.43 -7.83 9.51
C LEU A 51 -0.76 -6.86 8.54
N CYS A 52 0.42 -6.36 8.91
CA CYS A 52 1.19 -5.47 8.07
C CYS A 52 1.58 -6.15 6.75
N TYR A 53 2.10 -7.36 6.86
CA TYR A 53 2.51 -8.14 5.69
C TYR A 53 1.34 -8.34 4.73
N ASN A 54 0.18 -8.72 5.26
CA ASN A 54 -0.98 -8.97 4.42
C ASN A 54 -1.53 -7.70 3.77
N ALA A 55 -1.48 -6.58 4.46
CA ALA A 55 -1.93 -5.30 3.91
C ALA A 55 -1.05 -4.90 2.71
N VAL A 56 0.26 -5.01 2.87
CA VAL A 56 1.20 -4.69 1.79
C VAL A 56 1.03 -5.64 0.62
N LEU A 57 0.90 -6.93 0.90
CA LEU A 57 0.75 -7.95 -0.13
C LEU A 57 -0.54 -7.72 -0.94
N SER A 58 -1.64 -7.40 -0.28
CA SER A 58 -2.90 -7.11 -0.95
C SER A 58 -2.77 -5.90 -1.88
N THR A 59 -2.08 -4.88 -1.44
CA THR A 59 -1.84 -3.68 -2.25
C THR A 59 -1.07 -4.04 -3.53
N ILE A 60 -0.02 -4.84 -3.39
CA ILE A 60 0.77 -5.27 -4.53
C ILE A 60 -0.07 -6.08 -5.52
N HIS A 61 -0.88 -6.99 -5.01
CA HIS A 61 -1.74 -7.82 -5.85
C HIS A 61 -2.78 -6.99 -6.60
N ILE A 62 -3.35 -5.98 -5.96
CA ILE A 62 -4.31 -5.09 -6.62
C ILE A 62 -3.64 -4.37 -7.79
N ILE A 63 -2.44 -3.86 -7.59
CA ILE A 63 -1.68 -3.19 -8.64
C ILE A 63 -1.45 -4.13 -9.82
N LYS A 64 -1.03 -5.36 -9.53
CA LYS A 64 -0.78 -6.36 -10.56
C LYS A 64 -2.04 -6.66 -11.37
N VAL A 65 -3.17 -6.79 -10.72
CA VAL A 65 -4.44 -7.07 -11.41
C VAL A 65 -4.82 -5.91 -12.32
N ILE A 66 -4.68 -4.67 -11.84
CA ILE A 66 -5.00 -3.50 -12.64
C ILE A 66 -4.13 -3.45 -13.89
N TYR A 67 -2.84 -3.68 -13.74
CA TYR A 67 -1.93 -3.69 -14.89
C TYR A 67 -2.26 -4.80 -15.88
N LYS A 68 -2.62 -5.96 -15.36
CA LYS A 68 -2.95 -7.11 -16.21
C LYS A 68 -4.12 -6.80 -17.13
N TYR A 69 -5.13 -6.12 -16.64
CA TYR A 69 -6.36 -5.88 -17.42
C TYR A 69 -6.37 -4.56 -18.19
N ASN A 70 -5.40 -3.69 -17.94
CA ASN A 70 -5.33 -2.40 -18.62
C ASN A 70 -4.14 -2.26 -19.57
N ASN A 71 -3.39 -3.33 -19.73
CA ASN A 71 -2.31 -3.36 -20.72
C ASN A 71 -2.65 -4.37 -21.82
#